data_20b90caf68485c6651a540f925a4c89c
#
_entry.id   20b90caf68485c6651a540f925a4c89c
#
_cell.length_a   1.000
_cell.length_b   1.000
_cell.length_c   1.000
_cell.angle_alpha   90.00
_cell.angle_beta   90.00
_cell.angle_gamma   90.00
#
_symmetry.space_group_name_H-M   'P 1'
#
loop_
_entity.id
_entity.type
_entity.pdbx_description
1 polymer ?
#
loop_
_entity_poly.entity_id
_entity_poly.type
_entity_poly.pdbx_seq_one_letter_code
_entity_poly.pdbx_strand_id
1 'polypeptide(L)'
;MKIKHIVLASAVLVSVSSFAQKDELKKLKKIYEKTAPSINDVSEYKATLNTLQPLATAEADAVYYGFYKSMSPLVEILSLGTSATPEKKAQIVTPKVVSEIEKGLNATLDYEKKVGKKVYTDDILAKISLFKPELLNAAIALGNAKRYKESADLLFS
;
A
#
# COMPACT_ATOMS: atom_id res chain seq x y z
N MET A 1 10.04 41.50 20.48
CA MET A 1 8.70 40.85 20.55
C MET A 1 8.33 40.00 19.33
N LYS A 2 9.17 39.83 18.30
CA LYS A 2 8.83 39.10 17.07
C LYS A 2 9.16 37.60 17.07
N ILE A 3 10.07 37.14 17.91
CA ILE A 3 10.55 35.74 17.93
C ILE A 3 9.53 34.77 18.58
N LYS A 4 8.80 35.22 19.61
CA LYS A 4 7.82 34.37 20.31
C LYS A 4 6.62 33.98 19.44
N HIS A 5 6.24 34.79 18.46
CA HIS A 5 5.11 34.50 17.57
C HIS A 5 5.47 33.51 16.45
N ILE A 6 6.74 33.50 16.03
CA ILE A 6 7.23 32.54 15.02
C ILE A 6 7.30 31.14 15.60
N VAL A 7 7.77 30.99 16.85
CA VAL A 7 7.83 29.70 17.54
C VAL A 7 6.43 29.12 17.81
N LEU A 8 5.47 29.97 18.15
CA LEU A 8 4.09 29.53 18.38
C LEU A 8 3.41 29.08 17.07
N ALA A 9 3.63 29.81 15.98
CA ALA A 9 3.09 29.45 14.67
C ALA A 9 3.67 28.12 14.14
N SER A 10 4.98 27.89 14.33
CA SER A 10 5.60 26.63 13.94
C SER A 10 5.14 25.45 14.81
N ALA A 11 4.92 25.64 16.11
CA ALA A 11 4.40 24.58 16.99
C ALA A 11 2.95 24.21 16.65
N VAL A 12 2.11 25.16 16.26
CA VAL A 12 0.72 24.91 15.83
C VAL A 12 0.68 24.18 14.50
N LEU A 13 1.54 24.53 13.54
CA LEU A 13 1.61 23.86 12.24
C LEU A 13 2.06 22.39 12.38
N VAL A 14 3.03 22.10 13.25
CA VAL A 14 3.49 20.73 13.50
C VAL A 14 2.41 19.89 14.19
N SER A 15 1.64 20.47 15.12
CA SER A 15 0.57 19.73 15.81
C SER A 15 -0.60 19.42 14.87
N VAL A 16 -0.99 20.33 14.00
CA VAL A 16 -2.09 20.12 13.03
C VAL A 16 -1.72 19.06 12.00
N SER A 17 -0.50 19.04 11.48
CA SER A 17 -0.02 18.03 10.55
C SER A 17 -0.01 16.63 11.17
N SER A 18 0.37 16.49 12.44
CA SER A 18 0.38 15.21 13.15
C SER A 18 -1.02 14.61 13.36
N PHE A 19 -2.05 15.44 13.55
CA PHE A 19 -3.43 14.97 13.66
C PHE A 19 -4.01 14.55 12.30
N ALA A 20 -3.89 15.39 11.28
CA ALA A 20 -4.35 15.10 9.93
C ALA A 20 -3.75 13.81 9.40
N GLN A 21 -2.46 13.59 9.60
CA GLN A 21 -1.75 12.37 9.20
C GLN A 21 -2.29 11.12 9.89
N LYS A 22 -2.56 11.17 11.19
CA LYS A 22 -3.14 10.03 11.93
C LYS A 22 -4.53 9.65 11.42
N ASP A 23 -5.33 10.64 11.05
CA ASP A 23 -6.67 10.39 10.53
C ASP A 23 -6.62 9.79 9.11
N GLU A 24 -5.70 10.24 8.26
CA GLU A 24 -5.49 9.64 6.94
C GLU A 24 -4.96 8.19 7.04
N LEU A 25 -4.02 7.90 7.95
CA LEU A 25 -3.56 6.53 8.20
C LEU A 25 -4.69 5.63 8.71
N LYS A 26 -5.60 6.12 9.56
CA LYS A 26 -6.78 5.36 10.02
C LYS A 26 -7.75 5.06 8.88
N LYS A 27 -7.97 6.01 7.97
CA LYS A 27 -8.82 5.80 6.78
C LYS A 27 -8.22 4.71 5.87
N LEU A 28 -6.92 4.79 5.58
CA LEU A 28 -6.21 3.78 4.79
C LEU A 28 -6.34 2.40 5.43
N LYS A 29 -6.09 2.31 6.75
CA LYS A 29 -6.22 1.07 7.51
C LYS A 29 -7.62 0.48 7.41
N LYS A 30 -8.65 1.30 7.63
CA LYS A 30 -10.06 0.87 7.57
C LYS A 30 -10.43 0.27 6.21
N ILE A 31 -9.94 0.86 5.11
CA ILE A 31 -10.22 0.34 3.77
C ILE A 31 -9.40 -0.91 3.50
N TYR A 32 -8.11 -0.90 3.85
CA TYR A 32 -7.18 -2.02 3.69
C TYR A 32 -7.64 -3.29 4.42
N GLU A 33 -8.27 -3.16 5.58
CA GLU A 33 -8.78 -4.29 6.37
C GLU A 33 -10.09 -4.90 5.81
N LYS A 34 -10.72 -4.27 4.82
CA LYS A 34 -11.94 -4.83 4.19
C LYS A 34 -11.60 -6.08 3.38
N THR A 35 -12.40 -7.11 3.55
CA THR A 35 -12.30 -8.35 2.75
C THR A 35 -12.85 -8.17 1.33
N ALA A 36 -13.79 -7.22 1.14
CA ALA A 36 -14.39 -6.87 -0.15
C ALA A 36 -14.57 -5.36 -0.24
N PRO A 37 -13.51 -4.59 -0.51
CA PRO A 37 -13.62 -3.15 -0.74
C PRO A 37 -14.44 -2.89 -2.02
N SER A 38 -15.19 -1.81 -2.03
CA SER A 38 -15.90 -1.33 -3.22
C SER A 38 -15.00 -0.50 -4.13
N ILE A 39 -15.45 -0.21 -5.35
CA ILE A 39 -14.77 0.73 -6.26
C ILE A 39 -14.62 2.12 -5.62
N ASN A 40 -15.62 2.56 -4.84
CA ASN A 40 -15.53 3.81 -4.09
C ASN A 40 -14.45 3.76 -3.01
N ASP A 41 -14.29 2.63 -2.32
CA ASP A 41 -13.20 2.43 -1.35
C ASP A 41 -11.82 2.53 -2.02
N VAL A 42 -11.66 1.98 -3.23
CA VAL A 42 -10.41 2.12 -4.01
C VAL A 42 -10.13 3.58 -4.34
N SER A 43 -11.14 4.32 -4.77
CA SER A 43 -11.02 5.73 -5.09
C SER A 43 -10.67 6.56 -3.85
N GLU A 44 -11.33 6.30 -2.72
CA GLU A 44 -11.03 6.93 -1.43
C GLU A 44 -9.62 6.59 -0.95
N TYR A 45 -9.20 5.32 -1.08
CA TYR A 45 -7.86 4.87 -0.72
C TYR A 45 -6.78 5.62 -1.49
N LYS A 46 -6.92 5.72 -2.82
CA LYS A 46 -5.98 6.45 -3.68
C LYS A 46 -5.97 7.95 -3.37
N ALA A 47 -7.12 8.56 -3.15
CA ALA A 47 -7.22 9.97 -2.74
C ALA A 47 -6.54 10.22 -1.38
N THR A 48 -6.77 9.33 -0.41
CA THR A 48 -6.15 9.40 0.91
C THR A 48 -4.62 9.27 0.84
N LEU A 49 -4.09 8.37 -0.01
CA LEU A 49 -2.65 8.26 -0.26
C LEU A 49 -2.08 9.58 -0.80
N ASN A 50 -2.76 10.23 -1.74
CA ASN A 50 -2.30 11.51 -2.29
C ASN A 50 -2.29 12.62 -1.23
N THR A 51 -3.28 12.66 -0.35
CA THR A 51 -3.34 13.62 0.77
C THR A 51 -2.24 13.34 1.80
N LEU A 52 -1.97 12.07 2.09
CA LEU A 52 -0.97 11.68 3.09
C LEU A 52 0.47 11.90 2.61
N GLN A 53 0.74 11.79 1.32
CA GLN A 53 2.10 11.87 0.77
C GLN A 53 2.90 13.09 1.25
N PRO A 54 2.40 14.35 1.17
CA PRO A 54 3.15 15.52 1.63
C PRO A 54 3.24 15.61 3.15
N LEU A 55 2.43 14.86 3.90
CA LEU A 55 2.41 14.85 5.36
C LEU A 55 3.36 13.81 5.96
N ALA A 56 3.75 12.79 5.20
CA ALA A 56 4.59 11.68 5.65
C ALA A 56 6.08 12.08 5.68
N THR A 57 6.45 13.00 6.56
CA THR A 57 7.81 13.58 6.65
C THR A 57 8.69 12.91 7.69
N ALA A 58 8.13 12.35 8.77
CA ALA A 58 8.88 11.57 9.74
C ALA A 58 9.15 10.15 9.20
N GLU A 59 10.28 9.52 9.62
CA GLU A 59 10.70 8.19 9.12
C GLU A 59 9.57 7.15 9.26
N ALA A 60 8.94 7.04 10.42
CA ALA A 60 7.84 6.12 10.66
C ALA A 60 6.66 6.34 9.70
N ASP A 61 6.32 7.60 9.48
CA ASP A 61 5.18 8.00 8.67
C ASP A 61 5.44 7.73 7.18
N ALA A 62 6.67 7.97 6.72
CA ALA A 62 7.11 7.67 5.37
C ALA A 62 7.08 6.15 5.09
N VAL A 63 7.52 5.34 6.08
CA VAL A 63 7.49 3.87 5.97
C VAL A 63 6.04 3.36 5.90
N TYR A 64 5.16 3.80 6.80
CA TYR A 64 3.77 3.35 6.81
C TYR A 64 2.96 3.89 5.63
N TYR A 65 3.25 5.09 5.15
CA TYR A 65 2.75 5.55 3.87
C TYR A 65 3.19 4.62 2.73
N GLY A 66 4.47 4.27 2.68
CA GLY A 66 5.04 3.34 1.71
C GLY A 66 4.35 1.98 1.74
N PHE A 67 4.08 1.45 2.96
CA PHE A 67 3.30 0.23 3.15
C PHE A 67 1.91 0.31 2.51
N TYR A 68 1.10 1.30 2.85
CA TYR A 68 -0.23 1.44 2.27
C TYR A 68 -0.19 1.69 0.77
N LYS A 69 0.80 2.44 0.29
CA LYS A 69 0.98 2.67 -1.15
C LYS A 69 1.26 1.35 -1.89
N SER A 70 2.13 0.51 -1.36
CA SER A 70 2.45 -0.79 -1.95
C SER A 70 1.27 -1.77 -1.89
N MET A 71 0.34 -1.61 -0.93
CA MET A 71 -0.87 -2.42 -0.82
C MET A 71 -2.04 -1.94 -1.70
N SER A 72 -1.93 -0.79 -2.36
CA SER A 72 -3.01 -0.26 -3.23
C SER A 72 -3.46 -1.24 -4.34
N PRO A 73 -2.55 -1.96 -5.04
CA PRO A 73 -2.96 -2.98 -6.02
C PRO A 73 -3.77 -4.12 -5.41
N LEU A 74 -3.46 -4.54 -4.17
CA LEU A 74 -4.24 -5.57 -3.49
C LEU A 74 -5.67 -5.09 -3.21
N VAL A 75 -5.83 -3.87 -2.71
CA VAL A 75 -7.16 -3.26 -2.48
C VAL A 75 -7.95 -3.20 -3.79
N GLU A 76 -7.29 -2.87 -4.89
CA GLU A 76 -7.91 -2.83 -6.23
C GLU A 76 -8.34 -4.23 -6.70
N ILE A 77 -7.48 -5.25 -6.56
CA ILE A 77 -7.81 -6.64 -6.92
C ILE A 77 -9.00 -7.16 -6.10
N LEU A 78 -8.99 -6.92 -4.80
CA LEU A 78 -10.08 -7.34 -3.92
C LEU A 78 -11.41 -6.65 -4.28
N SER A 79 -11.36 -5.40 -4.76
CA SER A 79 -12.55 -4.66 -5.18
C SER A 79 -13.22 -5.22 -6.44
N LEU A 80 -12.46 -5.96 -7.26
CA LEU A 80 -13.01 -6.63 -8.44
C LEU A 80 -13.91 -7.82 -8.09
N GLY A 81 -13.80 -8.32 -6.86
CA GLY A 81 -14.56 -9.47 -6.38
C GLY A 81 -14.15 -10.78 -7.04
N THR A 82 -14.92 -11.84 -6.72
CA THR A 82 -14.67 -13.21 -7.20
C THR A 82 -15.05 -13.42 -8.66
N SER A 83 -15.89 -12.55 -9.23
CA SER A 83 -16.36 -12.64 -10.62
C SER A 83 -15.36 -12.05 -11.63
N ALA A 84 -14.31 -11.39 -11.18
CA ALA A 84 -13.29 -10.85 -12.08
C ALA A 84 -12.46 -11.97 -12.69
N THR A 85 -12.28 -11.89 -14.02
CA THR A 85 -11.45 -12.85 -14.73
C THR A 85 -9.96 -12.70 -14.38
N PRO A 86 -9.17 -13.79 -14.50
CA PRO A 86 -7.73 -13.71 -14.27
C PRO A 86 -7.03 -12.66 -15.14
N GLU A 87 -7.51 -12.42 -16.37
CA GLU A 87 -6.96 -11.43 -17.29
C GLU A 87 -7.14 -10.00 -16.76
N LYS A 88 -8.29 -9.66 -16.14
CA LYS A 88 -8.50 -8.37 -15.49
C LYS A 88 -7.56 -8.17 -14.32
N LYS A 89 -7.36 -9.20 -13.52
CA LYS A 89 -6.41 -9.17 -12.40
C LYS A 89 -4.97 -9.02 -12.88
N ALA A 90 -4.59 -9.70 -13.97
CA ALA A 90 -3.27 -9.61 -14.58
C ALA A 90 -2.93 -8.20 -15.11
N GLN A 91 -3.93 -7.36 -15.42
CA GLN A 91 -3.70 -5.96 -15.79
C GLN A 91 -3.23 -5.11 -14.60
N ILE A 92 -3.59 -5.49 -13.38
CA ILE A 92 -3.17 -4.81 -12.15
C ILE A 92 -1.83 -5.38 -11.66
N VAL A 93 -1.68 -6.71 -11.71
CA VAL A 93 -0.51 -7.44 -11.19
C VAL A 93 0.53 -7.57 -12.31
N THR A 94 1.32 -6.53 -12.49
CA THR A 94 2.46 -6.54 -13.43
C THR A 94 3.76 -6.80 -12.67
N PRO A 95 4.85 -7.29 -13.32
CA PRO A 95 6.15 -7.46 -12.66
C PRO A 95 6.65 -6.20 -11.95
N LYS A 96 6.42 -5.02 -12.54
CA LYS A 96 6.75 -3.74 -11.91
C LYS A 96 5.96 -3.51 -10.62
N VAL A 97 4.66 -3.78 -10.63
CA VAL A 97 3.79 -3.65 -9.45
C VAL A 97 4.23 -4.62 -8.35
N VAL A 98 4.58 -5.86 -8.68
CA VAL A 98 5.09 -6.84 -7.72
C VAL A 98 6.38 -6.35 -7.06
N SER A 99 7.33 -5.84 -7.86
CA SER A 99 8.58 -5.27 -7.32
C SER A 99 8.33 -4.05 -6.41
N GLU A 100 7.35 -3.21 -6.73
CA GLU A 100 6.97 -2.07 -5.86
C GLU A 100 6.34 -2.54 -4.55
N ILE A 101 5.50 -3.58 -4.60
CA ILE A 101 4.93 -4.21 -3.40
C ILE A 101 6.04 -4.77 -2.52
N GLU A 102 6.94 -5.57 -3.10
CA GLU A 102 8.05 -6.17 -2.38
C GLU A 102 8.92 -5.11 -1.67
N LYS A 103 9.30 -4.04 -2.39
CA LYS A 103 10.08 -2.94 -1.80
C LYS A 103 9.37 -2.29 -0.63
N GLY A 104 8.07 -2.01 -0.73
CA GLY A 104 7.30 -1.39 0.35
C GLY A 104 7.15 -2.30 1.56
N LEU A 105 6.94 -3.61 1.34
CA LEU A 105 6.86 -4.60 2.43
C LEU A 105 8.20 -4.77 3.13
N ASN A 106 9.29 -4.95 2.39
CA ASN A 106 10.63 -5.11 2.96
C ASN A 106 11.06 -3.86 3.74
N ALA A 107 10.81 -2.65 3.22
CA ALA A 107 11.10 -1.41 3.95
C ALA A 107 10.34 -1.35 5.29
N THR A 108 9.09 -1.83 5.32
CA THR A 108 8.29 -1.87 6.55
C THR A 108 8.85 -2.89 7.54
N LEU A 109 9.19 -4.10 7.09
CA LEU A 109 9.76 -5.15 7.94
C LEU A 109 11.10 -4.73 8.53
N ASP A 110 11.98 -4.12 7.72
CA ASP A 110 13.28 -3.63 8.16
C ASP A 110 13.15 -2.51 9.19
N TYR A 111 12.23 -1.57 8.95
CA TYR A 111 11.95 -0.51 9.91
C TYR A 111 11.43 -1.05 11.24
N GLU A 112 10.44 -1.94 11.22
CA GLU A 112 9.86 -2.53 12.43
C GLU A 112 10.90 -3.37 13.20
N LYS A 113 11.77 -4.08 12.50
CA LYS A 113 12.92 -4.78 13.10
C LYS A 113 13.91 -3.80 13.74
N LYS A 114 14.23 -2.69 13.07
CA LYS A 114 15.13 -1.63 13.57
C LYS A 114 14.60 -1.01 14.87
N VAL A 115 13.30 -0.70 14.92
CA VAL A 115 12.70 -0.04 16.09
C VAL A 115 12.22 -1.03 17.17
N GLY A 116 12.27 -2.33 16.91
CA GLY A 116 11.83 -3.37 17.84
C GLY A 116 10.32 -3.40 18.11
N LYS A 117 9.51 -2.86 17.18
CA LYS A 117 8.05 -2.76 17.34
C LYS A 117 7.34 -3.30 16.10
N LYS A 118 6.57 -4.38 16.27
CA LYS A 118 5.74 -4.97 15.22
C LYS A 118 4.39 -4.27 15.16
N VAL A 119 4.06 -3.65 14.03
CA VAL A 119 2.76 -3.02 13.75
C VAL A 119 2.07 -3.76 12.61
N TYR A 120 2.81 -4.05 11.53
CA TYR A 120 2.33 -4.70 10.32
C TYR A 120 3.05 -6.01 10.00
N THR A 121 4.12 -6.37 10.72
CA THR A 121 4.93 -7.58 10.41
C THR A 121 4.05 -8.83 10.25
N ASP A 122 3.17 -9.12 11.21
CA ASP A 122 2.35 -10.33 11.17
C ASP A 122 1.27 -10.26 10.08
N ASP A 123 0.73 -9.07 9.81
CA ASP A 123 -0.24 -8.84 8.75
C ASP A 123 0.41 -8.95 7.36
N ILE A 124 1.63 -8.46 7.18
CA ILE A 124 2.42 -8.62 5.96
C ILE A 124 2.60 -10.11 5.63
N LEU A 125 3.01 -10.92 6.61
CA LEU A 125 3.22 -12.36 6.42
C LEU A 125 1.93 -13.07 6.02
N ALA A 126 0.79 -12.70 6.65
CA ALA A 126 -0.52 -13.24 6.28
C ALA A 126 -0.94 -12.82 4.87
N LYS A 127 -0.72 -11.55 4.49
CA LYS A 127 -1.11 -11.02 3.17
C LYS A 127 -0.26 -11.60 2.03
N ILE A 128 1.03 -11.83 2.24
CA ILE A 128 1.89 -12.51 1.25
C ILE A 128 1.28 -13.88 0.88
N SER A 129 0.78 -14.62 1.85
CA SER A 129 0.14 -15.92 1.60
C SER A 129 -1.12 -15.81 0.76
N LEU A 130 -1.88 -14.71 0.86
CA LEU A 130 -3.04 -14.44 0.03
C LEU A 130 -2.67 -13.96 -1.39
N PHE A 131 -1.53 -13.28 -1.53
CA PHE A 131 -1.09 -12.74 -2.81
C PHE A 131 -0.53 -13.80 -3.76
N LYS A 132 0.12 -14.84 -3.23
CA LYS A 132 0.74 -15.90 -4.04
C LYS A 132 -0.21 -16.56 -5.07
N PRO A 133 -1.44 -16.98 -4.70
CA PRO A 133 -2.37 -17.53 -5.68
C PRO A 133 -2.76 -16.53 -6.79
N GLU A 134 -2.91 -15.25 -6.45
CA GLU A 134 -3.26 -14.21 -7.42
C GLU A 134 -2.12 -13.96 -8.41
N LEU A 135 -0.86 -13.98 -7.96
CA LEU A 135 0.32 -13.89 -8.82
C LEU A 135 0.38 -15.08 -9.79
N LEU A 136 0.18 -16.28 -9.29
CA LEU A 136 0.18 -17.49 -10.12
C LEU A 136 -0.94 -17.44 -11.18
N ASN A 137 -2.14 -17.07 -10.79
CA ASN A 137 -3.28 -16.97 -11.71
C ASN A 137 -3.04 -15.90 -12.77
N ALA A 138 -2.44 -14.75 -12.41
CA ALA A 138 -2.07 -13.70 -13.35
C ALA A 138 -1.01 -14.19 -14.34
N ALA A 139 0.01 -14.92 -13.88
CA ALA A 139 1.06 -15.48 -14.74
C ALA A 139 0.47 -16.51 -15.73
N ILE A 140 -0.42 -17.39 -15.27
CA ILE A 140 -1.12 -18.36 -16.14
C ILE A 140 -1.95 -17.63 -17.19
N ALA A 141 -2.69 -16.58 -16.82
CA ALA A 141 -3.49 -15.79 -17.76
C ALA A 141 -2.62 -15.11 -18.83
N LEU A 142 -1.46 -14.58 -18.45
CA LEU A 142 -0.47 -14.01 -19.37
C LEU A 142 0.07 -15.09 -20.34
N GLY A 143 0.38 -16.28 -19.84
CA GLY A 143 0.81 -17.42 -20.65
C GLY A 143 -0.23 -17.84 -21.69
N ASN A 144 -1.50 -17.93 -21.26
CA ASN A 144 -2.62 -18.26 -22.16
C ASN A 144 -2.84 -17.18 -23.24
N ALA A 145 -2.57 -15.92 -22.91
CA ALA A 145 -2.59 -14.80 -23.86
C ALA A 145 -1.31 -14.72 -24.75
N LYS A 146 -0.43 -15.73 -24.71
CA LYS A 146 0.85 -15.81 -25.41
C LYS A 146 1.86 -14.70 -25.03
N ARG A 147 1.67 -14.06 -23.89
CA ARG A 147 2.59 -13.06 -23.31
C ARG A 147 3.64 -13.76 -22.42
N TYR A 148 4.39 -14.69 -23.04
CA TYR A 148 5.25 -15.63 -22.31
C TYR A 148 6.36 -14.95 -21.49
N LYS A 149 6.94 -13.87 -22.04
CA LYS A 149 7.97 -13.12 -21.30
C LYS A 149 7.41 -12.52 -20.01
N GLU A 150 6.27 -11.86 -20.08
CA GLU A 150 5.64 -11.23 -18.92
C GLU A 150 5.14 -12.27 -17.91
N SER A 151 4.65 -13.42 -18.39
CA SER A 151 4.31 -14.57 -17.55
C SER A 151 5.53 -15.07 -16.78
N ALA A 152 6.66 -15.26 -17.45
CA ALA A 152 7.91 -15.69 -16.83
C ALA A 152 8.43 -14.63 -15.83
N ASP A 153 8.48 -13.36 -16.23
CA ASP A 153 8.90 -12.26 -15.36
C ASP A 153 8.05 -12.19 -14.07
N LEU A 154 6.76 -12.52 -14.15
CA LEU A 154 5.87 -12.54 -12.99
C LEU A 154 6.07 -13.77 -12.08
N LEU A 155 6.45 -14.92 -12.66
CA LEU A 155 6.70 -16.16 -11.89
C LEU A 155 8.04 -16.14 -11.14
N PHE A 156 9.00 -15.38 -11.63
CA PHE A 156 10.37 -15.33 -11.10
C PHE A 156 10.68 -13.99 -10.39
N SER A 157 9.70 -13.07 -10.24
CA SER A 157 9.79 -11.89 -9.40
C SER A 157 9.44 -12.25 -7.96
#